data_55264d0458b4c5a7e132913d33df4f82
#
_entry.id   55264d0458b4c5a7e132913d33df4f82
#
_cell.length_a   1.000
_cell.length_b   1.000
_cell.length_c   1.000
_cell.angle_alpha   90.00
_cell.angle_beta   90.00
_cell.angle_gamma   90.00
#
_symmetry.space_group_name_H-M   'P 1'
#
loop_
_entity.id
_entity.type
_entity.pdbx_description
1 polymer ?
#
loop_
_entity_poly.entity_id
_entity_poly.type
_entity_poly.pdbx_seq_one_letter_code
_entity_poly.pdbx_strand_id
1 'polypeptide(L)'
;MTKIQPSWKRPKPARNWDWLSMARYGIAYLHAITTYKNGGKTMTNLGPLGQLNGLTLFNQHHLFGAVINATTGAPYPTDLSNRRSLFFDLRYAFENFSTLAQISDYMKDTKKLYLYNHSILLADPATAGVVENQVNNRKDDGAPGNRSFRT
;
A
#
# COMPACT_ATOMS: atom_id res chain seq x y z
N MET A 1 16.44 28.17 8.57
CA MET A 1 16.15 28.29 7.12
C MET A 1 16.01 26.90 6.55
N THR A 2 14.81 26.46 6.21
CA THR A 2 14.58 25.16 5.59
C THR A 2 14.96 25.28 4.12
N LYS A 3 16.00 24.58 3.69
CA LYS A 3 16.39 24.55 2.27
C LYS A 3 15.27 23.85 1.49
N ILE A 4 14.51 24.61 0.70
CA ILE A 4 13.55 24.05 -0.25
C ILE A 4 14.35 23.30 -1.32
N GLN A 5 14.22 21.99 -1.39
CA GLN A 5 14.82 21.20 -2.46
C GLN A 5 14.20 21.57 -3.81
N PRO A 6 14.97 21.65 -4.88
CA PRO A 6 14.46 21.86 -6.22
C PRO A 6 13.41 20.80 -6.58
N SER A 7 12.37 21.18 -7.30
CA SER A 7 11.22 20.29 -7.63
C SER A 7 11.63 18.98 -8.34
N TRP A 8 12.72 18.98 -9.10
CA TRP A 8 13.25 17.80 -9.79
C TRP A 8 14.00 16.82 -8.84
N LYS A 9 14.37 17.23 -7.62
CA LYS A 9 14.98 16.38 -6.59
C LYS A 9 13.95 15.73 -5.66
N ARG A 10 12.66 16.05 -5.82
CA ARG A 10 11.62 15.45 -5.00
C ARG A 10 11.20 14.10 -5.59
N PRO A 11 10.88 13.09 -4.76
CA PRO A 11 10.31 11.85 -5.23
C PRO A 11 9.08 12.11 -6.10
N LYS A 12 9.05 11.47 -7.26
CA LYS A 12 7.91 11.52 -8.20
C LYS A 12 7.39 10.11 -8.37
N PRO A 13 6.56 9.61 -7.45
CA PRO A 13 6.04 8.26 -7.56
C PRO A 13 5.18 8.15 -8.80
N ALA A 14 5.41 7.09 -9.56
CA ALA A 14 4.59 6.70 -10.69
C ALA A 14 4.23 5.24 -10.54
N ARG A 15 3.05 4.87 -11.00
CA ARG A 15 2.56 3.51 -10.95
C ARG A 15 1.82 3.16 -12.22
N ASN A 16 2.12 1.98 -12.75
CA ASN A 16 1.27 1.31 -13.72
C ASN A 16 0.39 0.27 -12.99
N TRP A 17 -0.89 0.24 -13.32
CA TRP A 17 -1.76 -0.83 -12.84
C TRP A 17 -1.96 -1.85 -13.96
N ASP A 18 -1.25 -2.95 -13.81
CA ASP A 18 -1.32 -4.07 -14.71
C ASP A 18 -2.07 -5.23 -14.02
N TRP A 19 -3.40 -5.19 -14.10
CA TRP A 19 -4.28 -6.21 -13.57
C TRP A 19 -5.18 -6.74 -14.69
N LEU A 20 -5.60 -8.00 -14.58
CA LEU A 20 -6.60 -8.58 -15.47
C LEU A 20 -7.83 -7.68 -15.58
N SER A 21 -7.88 -6.89 -16.64
CA SER A 21 -8.92 -5.89 -16.86
C SER A 21 -10.20 -6.48 -17.48
N MET A 22 -10.32 -7.80 -17.55
CA MET A 22 -11.44 -8.52 -18.16
C MET A 22 -11.84 -7.98 -19.54
N ALA A 23 -10.85 -7.81 -20.43
CA ALA A 23 -11.04 -7.41 -21.82
C ALA A 23 -11.72 -6.03 -22.02
N ARG A 24 -12.46 -5.88 -23.11
CA ARG A 24 -12.96 -4.63 -23.69
C ARG A 24 -13.91 -3.81 -22.79
N TYR A 25 -14.46 -4.41 -21.73
CA TYR A 25 -15.45 -3.79 -20.84
C TYR A 25 -15.08 -3.93 -19.36
N GLY A 26 -13.81 -4.12 -19.07
CA GLY A 26 -13.37 -4.47 -17.74
C GLY A 26 -13.22 -3.29 -16.77
N ILE A 27 -12.63 -3.61 -15.64
CA ILE A 27 -12.38 -2.71 -14.49
C ILE A 27 -11.72 -1.38 -14.90
N ALA A 28 -11.01 -1.33 -16.03
CA ALA A 28 -10.37 -0.11 -16.52
C ALA A 28 -11.34 1.06 -16.70
N TYR A 29 -12.58 0.82 -17.10
CA TYR A 29 -13.61 1.85 -17.25
C TYR A 29 -14.24 2.30 -15.92
N LEU A 30 -13.99 1.56 -14.85
CA LEU A 30 -14.54 1.85 -13.53
C LEU A 30 -13.54 2.58 -12.63
N HIS A 31 -12.42 3.04 -13.16
CA HIS A 31 -11.44 3.79 -12.37
C HIS A 31 -11.98 5.16 -11.97
N ALA A 32 -11.79 5.49 -10.70
CA ALA A 32 -12.21 6.75 -10.12
C ALA A 32 -11.18 7.28 -9.13
N ILE A 33 -11.18 8.58 -8.97
CA ILE A 33 -10.52 9.26 -7.87
C ILE A 33 -11.58 9.50 -6.80
N THR A 34 -11.50 8.77 -5.69
CA THR A 34 -12.46 8.88 -4.59
C THR A 34 -11.80 9.56 -3.40
N THR A 35 -12.36 10.68 -2.98
CA THR A 35 -11.86 11.39 -1.80
C THR A 35 -12.78 11.14 -0.61
N TYR A 36 -12.21 10.63 0.46
CA TYR A 36 -12.86 10.40 1.74
C TYR A 36 -12.53 11.53 2.69
N LYS A 37 -13.55 12.08 3.35
CA LYS A 37 -13.42 13.12 4.37
C LYS A 37 -14.09 12.67 5.64
N ASN A 38 -13.36 12.70 6.76
CA ASN A 38 -13.90 12.30 8.07
C ASN A 38 -13.17 13.07 9.18
N GLY A 39 -13.90 13.85 9.97
CA GLY A 39 -13.36 14.55 11.15
C GLY A 39 -12.11 15.40 10.89
N GLY A 40 -12.07 16.15 9.78
CA GLY A 40 -10.91 16.96 9.36
C GLY A 40 -9.80 16.18 8.68
N LYS A 41 -9.89 14.86 8.58
CA LYS A 41 -8.97 14.01 7.82
C LYS A 41 -9.42 13.89 6.37
N THR A 42 -8.48 13.91 5.46
CA THR A 42 -8.73 13.74 4.03
C THR A 42 -7.80 12.67 3.46
N MET A 43 -8.36 11.71 2.77
CA MET A 43 -7.63 10.68 2.04
C MET A 43 -8.23 10.51 0.65
N THR A 44 -7.39 10.36 -0.36
CA THR A 44 -7.81 10.11 -1.74
C THR A 44 -7.33 8.74 -2.17
N ASN A 45 -8.23 7.95 -2.73
CA ASN A 45 -7.93 6.64 -3.34
C ASN A 45 -8.11 6.73 -4.85
N LEU A 46 -7.13 6.24 -5.59
CA LEU A 46 -7.23 6.00 -7.03
C LEU A 46 -7.38 4.49 -7.24
N GLY A 47 -8.52 4.08 -7.72
CA GLY A 47 -8.88 2.67 -7.91
C GLY A 47 -10.24 2.49 -8.54
N PRO A 48 -10.78 1.27 -8.62
CA PRO A 48 -12.12 1.03 -9.11
C PRO A 48 -13.18 1.76 -8.29
N LEU A 49 -14.17 2.29 -8.98
CA LEU A 49 -15.33 2.92 -8.35
C LEU A 49 -16.02 1.92 -7.42
N GLY A 50 -16.38 2.37 -6.22
CA GLY A 50 -16.99 1.53 -5.20
C GLY A 50 -15.99 0.70 -4.37
N GLN A 51 -14.71 0.74 -4.68
CA GLN A 51 -13.68 0.08 -3.90
C GLN A 51 -13.41 0.84 -2.60
N LEU A 52 -13.79 0.25 -1.47
CA LEU A 52 -13.64 0.86 -0.15
C LEU A 52 -12.24 0.69 0.46
N ASN A 53 -11.45 -0.22 -0.04
CA ASN A 53 -10.09 -0.46 0.42
C ASN A 53 -9.06 0.44 -0.29
N GLY A 54 -7.83 0.49 0.20
CA GLY A 54 -6.78 1.36 -0.34
C GLY A 54 -5.90 0.64 -1.36
N LEU A 55 -5.85 1.13 -2.59
CA LEU A 55 -4.98 0.58 -3.64
C LEU A 55 -3.85 1.53 -4.01
N THR A 56 -4.20 2.78 -4.31
CA THR A 56 -3.27 3.88 -4.50
C THR A 56 -3.80 5.07 -3.74
N LEU A 57 -3.09 5.47 -2.71
CA LEU A 57 -3.58 6.40 -1.69
C LEU A 57 -2.73 7.65 -1.61
N PHE A 58 -3.41 8.74 -1.32
CA PHE A 58 -2.82 10.01 -0.91
C PHE A 58 -3.54 10.51 0.34
N ASN A 59 -2.85 11.21 1.22
CA ASN A 59 -3.51 11.88 2.33
C ASN A 59 -3.11 13.35 2.47
N GLN A 60 -3.73 14.06 3.39
CA GLN A 60 -3.49 15.49 3.64
C GLN A 60 -2.05 15.80 4.10
N HIS A 61 -1.28 14.82 4.52
CA HIS A 61 0.12 14.97 4.92
C HIS A 61 1.09 14.78 3.76
N HIS A 62 0.58 14.80 2.52
CA HIS A 62 1.34 14.58 1.29
C HIS A 62 2.02 13.20 1.22
N LEU A 63 1.47 12.21 1.92
CA LEU A 63 1.93 10.85 1.82
C LEU A 63 1.28 10.16 0.62
N PHE A 64 2.08 9.37 -0.07
CA PHE A 64 1.67 8.51 -1.17
C PHE A 64 1.90 7.04 -0.80
N GLY A 65 0.97 6.18 -1.16
CA GLY A 65 1.11 4.74 -1.04
C GLY A 65 0.46 3.99 -2.19
N ALA A 66 1.14 2.97 -2.71
CA ALA A 66 0.60 2.13 -3.77
C ALA A 66 0.97 0.67 -3.55
N VAL A 67 0.00 -0.21 -3.65
CA VAL A 67 0.22 -1.66 -3.55
C VAL A 67 0.70 -2.21 -4.88
N ILE A 68 1.73 -3.03 -4.84
CA ILE A 68 2.24 -3.82 -5.96
C ILE A 68 2.13 -5.28 -5.56
N ASN A 69 1.46 -6.07 -6.40
CA ASN A 69 1.40 -7.51 -6.17
C ASN A 69 2.76 -8.13 -6.47
N ALA A 70 3.33 -8.83 -5.49
CA ALA A 70 4.58 -9.56 -5.65
C ALA A 70 4.26 -11.05 -5.85
N THR A 71 4.03 -11.43 -7.11
CA THR A 71 3.81 -12.85 -7.48
C THR A 71 5.15 -13.57 -7.55
N THR A 72 5.68 -14.00 -6.42
CA THR A 72 6.96 -14.73 -6.36
C THR A 72 6.81 -16.25 -6.46
N GLY A 73 5.74 -16.73 -7.08
CA GLY A 73 5.57 -18.15 -7.39
C GLY A 73 5.24 -19.07 -6.22
N ALA A 74 5.15 -18.56 -5.01
CA ALA A 74 4.77 -19.38 -3.88
C ALA A 74 3.24 -19.47 -3.76
N PRO A 75 2.69 -20.62 -3.37
CA PRO A 75 1.25 -20.82 -3.28
C PRO A 75 0.63 -19.88 -2.23
N TYR A 76 -0.61 -19.45 -2.47
CA TYR A 76 -1.38 -18.74 -1.46
C TYR A 76 -1.61 -19.64 -0.25
N PRO A 77 -1.64 -19.07 0.97
CA PRO A 77 -1.98 -19.84 2.14
C PRO A 77 -3.37 -20.45 2.02
N THR A 78 -3.48 -21.71 2.33
CA THR A 78 -4.77 -22.45 2.32
C THR A 78 -5.61 -22.14 3.56
N ASP A 79 -4.95 -21.85 4.70
CA ASP A 79 -5.61 -21.36 5.90
C ASP A 79 -5.75 -19.84 5.85
N LEU A 80 -6.99 -19.38 5.74
CA LEU A 80 -7.37 -17.97 5.73
C LEU A 80 -7.81 -17.45 7.09
N SER A 81 -7.85 -18.29 8.12
CA SER A 81 -8.21 -17.89 9.46
C SER A 81 -7.20 -16.85 10.02
N ASN A 82 -7.72 -15.85 10.70
CA ASN A 82 -6.92 -14.75 11.28
C ASN A 82 -6.09 -13.94 10.27
N ARG A 83 -6.38 -14.06 8.97
CA ARG A 83 -5.70 -13.27 7.93
C ARG A 83 -6.38 -11.94 7.70
N ARG A 84 -5.55 -10.94 7.46
CA ARG A 84 -5.98 -9.55 7.25
C ARG A 84 -5.85 -9.16 5.77
N SER A 85 -6.73 -8.27 5.34
CA SER A 85 -6.57 -7.62 4.04
C SER A 85 -5.56 -6.48 4.15
N LEU A 86 -4.46 -6.57 3.42
CA LEU A 86 -3.48 -5.49 3.37
C LEU A 86 -4.07 -4.17 2.87
N PHE A 87 -5.06 -4.23 1.99
CA PHE A 87 -5.67 -3.02 1.42
C PHE A 87 -6.47 -2.23 2.45
N PHE A 88 -7.17 -2.89 3.37
CA PHE A 88 -7.86 -2.22 4.48
C PHE A 88 -6.87 -1.71 5.52
N ASP A 89 -5.81 -2.45 5.80
CA ASP A 89 -4.77 -1.99 6.72
C ASP A 89 -4.02 -0.79 6.15
N LEU A 90 -3.72 -0.78 4.86
CA LEU A 90 -3.09 0.36 4.20
C LEU A 90 -4.01 1.59 4.25
N ARG A 91 -5.30 1.41 3.95
CA ARG A 91 -6.29 2.48 4.10
C ARG A 91 -6.31 3.03 5.53
N TYR A 92 -6.41 2.16 6.52
CA TYR A 92 -6.38 2.55 7.93
C TYR A 92 -5.12 3.37 8.27
N ALA A 93 -3.97 2.92 7.76
CA ALA A 93 -2.71 3.63 7.99
C ALA A 93 -2.73 5.04 7.39
N PHE A 94 -3.25 5.20 6.17
CA PHE A 94 -3.35 6.51 5.52
C PHE A 94 -4.39 7.44 6.15
N GLU A 95 -5.42 6.91 6.76
CA GLU A 95 -6.41 7.68 7.52
C GLU A 95 -5.89 8.15 8.89
N ASN A 96 -4.95 7.42 9.51
CA ASN A 96 -4.61 7.64 10.91
C ASN A 96 -3.18 8.11 11.17
N PHE A 97 -2.26 7.97 10.21
CA PHE A 97 -0.86 8.35 10.39
C PHE A 97 -0.49 9.54 9.50
N SER A 98 0.48 10.32 9.98
CA SER A 98 0.93 11.56 9.36
C SER A 98 2.37 11.52 8.84
N THR A 99 3.08 10.43 9.07
CA THR A 99 4.45 10.24 8.59
C THR A 99 4.65 8.92 7.89
N LEU A 100 5.59 8.89 6.96
CA LEU A 100 5.96 7.69 6.22
C LEU A 100 6.50 6.59 7.14
N ALA A 101 7.25 6.95 8.17
CA ALA A 101 7.76 6.02 9.16
C ALA A 101 6.62 5.31 9.91
N GLN A 102 5.60 6.05 10.38
CA GLN A 102 4.44 5.46 11.05
C GLN A 102 3.69 4.46 10.17
N ILE A 103 3.46 4.82 8.89
CA ILE A 103 2.81 3.91 7.93
C ILE A 103 3.67 2.66 7.72
N SER A 104 4.96 2.84 7.48
CA SER A 104 5.90 1.75 7.26
C SER A 104 5.94 0.79 8.46
N ASP A 105 6.07 1.32 9.67
CA ASP A 105 6.14 0.51 10.89
C ASP A 105 4.83 -0.24 11.14
N TYR A 106 3.70 0.42 10.89
CA TYR A 106 2.39 -0.22 10.97
C TYR A 106 2.25 -1.37 9.96
N MET A 107 2.69 -1.18 8.72
CA MET A 107 2.58 -2.21 7.68
C MET A 107 3.59 -3.35 7.86
N LYS A 108 4.74 -3.10 8.49
CA LYS A 108 5.77 -4.11 8.81
C LYS A 108 5.43 -4.96 10.03
N ASP A 109 4.42 -4.62 10.82
CA ASP A 109 4.08 -5.37 12.03
C ASP A 109 3.85 -6.86 11.73
N THR A 110 4.74 -7.70 12.24
CA THR A 110 4.75 -9.14 11.96
C THR A 110 3.57 -9.90 12.58
N LYS A 111 2.85 -9.29 13.52
CA LYS A 111 1.62 -9.86 14.09
C LYS A 111 0.46 -9.83 13.11
N LYS A 112 0.53 -9.01 12.08
CA LYS A 112 -0.49 -8.94 11.03
C LYS A 112 -0.22 -10.01 9.98
N LEU A 113 -1.14 -10.93 9.84
CA LEU A 113 -1.03 -12.01 8.87
C LEU A 113 -1.76 -11.62 7.59
N TYR A 114 -1.03 -11.25 6.55
CA TYR A 114 -1.63 -10.92 5.26
C TYR A 114 -1.86 -12.16 4.39
N LEU A 115 -2.77 -12.01 3.42
CA LEU A 115 -3.21 -13.11 2.56
C LEU A 115 -2.18 -13.53 1.51
N TYR A 116 -1.33 -12.61 1.05
CA TYR A 116 -0.40 -12.86 -0.05
C TYR A 116 0.82 -11.92 0.01
N ASN A 117 1.84 -12.29 -0.74
CA ASN A 117 3.03 -11.47 -0.91
C ASN A 117 2.69 -10.16 -1.62
N HIS A 118 3.25 -9.08 -1.13
CA HIS A 118 3.05 -7.77 -1.73
C HIS A 118 4.21 -6.84 -1.41
N SER A 119 4.35 -5.83 -2.25
CA SER A 119 5.18 -4.67 -1.99
C SER A 119 4.31 -3.43 -1.94
N ILE A 120 4.65 -2.50 -1.07
CA ILE A 120 3.96 -1.21 -0.97
C ILE A 120 4.99 -0.12 -1.23
N LEU A 121 4.84 0.59 -2.34
CA LEU A 121 5.58 1.80 -2.59
C LEU A 121 5.02 2.90 -1.69
N LEU A 122 5.87 3.50 -0.88
CA LEU A 122 5.55 4.62 -0.01
C LEU A 122 6.42 5.81 -0.35
N ALA A 123 5.84 7.01 -0.35
CA ALA A 123 6.61 8.24 -0.54
C ALA A 123 6.02 9.41 0.24
N ASP A 124 6.89 10.34 0.61
CA ASP A 124 6.56 11.69 1.04
C ASP A 124 7.35 12.71 0.20
N PRO A 125 7.25 14.02 0.42
CA PRO A 125 7.99 15.02 -0.35
C PRO A 125 9.52 14.93 -0.25
N ALA A 126 10.05 14.20 0.72
CA ALA A 126 11.49 14.10 0.98
C ALA A 126 12.07 12.73 0.61
N THR A 127 11.29 11.65 0.79
CA THR A 127 11.77 10.28 0.76
C THR A 127 10.78 9.37 0.03
N ALA A 128 11.29 8.33 -0.60
CA ALA A 128 10.48 7.22 -1.11
C ALA A 128 11.14 5.89 -0.76
N GLY A 129 10.35 4.86 -0.58
CA GLY A 129 10.85 3.53 -0.31
C GLY A 129 9.77 2.46 -0.53
N VAL A 130 10.15 1.21 -0.36
CA VAL A 130 9.28 0.05 -0.55
C VAL A 130 9.21 -0.77 0.73
N VAL A 131 7.99 -1.02 1.21
CA VAL A 131 7.74 -2.06 2.21
C VAL A 131 7.53 -3.38 1.46
N GLU A 132 8.44 -4.32 1.67
CA GLU A 132 8.33 -5.67 1.15
C GLU A 132 7.73 -6.58 2.21
N ASN A 133 6.71 -7.34 1.85
CA ASN A 133 6.09 -8.33 2.72
C ASN A 133 6.06 -9.69 2.02
N GLN A 134 6.89 -10.60 2.50
CA GLN A 134 6.95 -11.97 2.03
C GLN A 134 6.18 -12.87 2.99
N VAL A 135 5.00 -13.30 2.59
CA VAL A 135 4.14 -14.21 3.37
C VAL A 135 4.71 -15.64 3.39
N ASN A 136 5.49 -15.99 2.38
CA ASN A 136 5.89 -17.39 2.10
C ASN A 136 7.27 -17.79 2.63
N ASN A 137 8.03 -16.91 3.25
CA ASN A 137 9.18 -17.32 4.07
C ASN A 137 8.75 -17.82 5.46
N ARG A 138 7.44 -18.03 5.64
CA ARG A 138 6.96 -18.81 6.75
C ARG A 138 7.33 -20.28 6.51
N LYS A 139 8.24 -20.79 7.28
CA LYS A 139 8.20 -22.19 7.63
C LYS A 139 6.84 -22.46 8.27
N ASP A 140 6.29 -23.63 8.08
CA ASP A 140 4.99 -24.04 8.67
C ASP A 140 4.94 -23.92 10.22
N ASP A 141 6.06 -23.49 10.83
CA ASP A 141 6.25 -23.23 12.27
C ASP A 141 5.66 -21.88 12.75
N GLY A 142 5.00 -21.14 11.89
CA GLY A 142 4.36 -19.87 12.26
C GLY A 142 5.31 -18.67 12.38
N ALA A 143 6.58 -18.81 12.02
CA ALA A 143 7.53 -17.69 12.04
C ALA A 143 7.06 -16.54 11.14
N PRO A 144 7.17 -15.28 11.59
CA PRO A 144 6.76 -14.14 10.79
C PRO A 144 7.60 -14.04 9.52
N GLY A 145 6.93 -13.82 8.38
CA GLY A 145 7.59 -13.57 7.11
C GLY A 145 8.53 -12.36 7.21
N ASN A 146 9.55 -12.36 6.38
CA ASN A 146 10.49 -11.24 6.34
C ASN A 146 9.80 -9.98 5.82
N ARG A 147 9.91 -8.88 6.56
CA ARG A 147 9.36 -7.57 6.21
C ARG A 147 10.43 -6.52 6.35
N SER A 148 10.67 -5.80 5.28
CA SER A 148 11.68 -4.74 5.25
C SER A 148 11.12 -3.46 4.64
N PHE A 149 11.69 -2.34 5.02
CA PHE A 149 11.52 -1.07 4.32
C PHE A 149 12.86 -0.69 3.71
N ARG A 150 12.89 -0.49 2.40
CA ARG A 150 14.08 -0.09 1.64
C ARG A 150 13.84 1.27 0.99
N THR A 151 14.76 2.17 1.19
CA THR A 151 14.82 3.51 0.57
C THR A 151 15.75 3.49 -0.63
#